data_afb26d7b3f37555d7f00e4de81f7bf6d
#
_entry.id   afb26d7b3f37555d7f00e4de81f7bf6d
#
_cell.length_a   1.000
_cell.length_b   1.000
_cell.length_c   1.000
_cell.angle_alpha   90.00
_cell.angle_beta   90.00
_cell.angle_gamma   90.00
#
_symmetry.space_group_name_H-M   'P 1'
#
loop_
_entity.id
_entity.type
_entity.pdbx_description
1 polymer ?
#
loop_
_entity_poly.entity_id
_entity_poly.type
_entity_poly.pdbx_seq_one_letter_code
_entity_poly.pdbx_strand_id
1 'polypeptide(L)'
;MKKSIRLFSAAVLGAAAIACSSPEKMAEQAENVLVSCDPAVLEVKAGVIDANVTVTYPADYFHPKAILEVIPVIVYDGGEAKMESYFFQGTKVEDNYEVVPEEGATITKPVHFEYAEGMENCHLELRGVVKYKADKTDLPTKKVADGANTTYMLVKKDAKAAVDFKADNYQETIPMPVEGQILYTINSANVRNSEIKSQSIKDFQAALDEIAANERKTLTGTEVVAYASPDGGEELNAKLSDNRAKSAEKAFNKVTKGKETGETSVKSVGQDWEGFQELVAASDIEDKDLIIRVLSMYSDPAVRENEIKNMSAVYKTLADEVLPQLRRGRFIANGEYQNYTGEELIKLVDENIDVLDE
;
A
#
# COMPACT_ATOMS: atom_id res chain seq x y z
N MET A 1 5.58 -26.02 -73.94
CA MET A 1 4.21 -25.51 -74.08
C MET A 1 4.04 -24.31 -73.14
N LYS A 2 4.17 -23.10 -73.73
CA LYS A 2 4.02 -21.83 -73.03
C LYS A 2 2.55 -21.42 -73.09
N LYS A 3 1.85 -21.30 -71.96
CA LYS A 3 0.53 -20.65 -71.87
C LYS A 3 0.70 -19.26 -71.37
N SER A 4 0.51 -18.31 -72.23
CA SER A 4 0.44 -16.84 -71.98
C SER A 4 -0.89 -16.53 -71.33
N ILE A 5 -0.85 -15.95 -70.14
CA ILE A 5 -2.00 -15.37 -69.45
C ILE A 5 -2.08 -13.90 -69.86
N ARG A 6 -3.14 -13.53 -70.54
CA ARG A 6 -3.47 -12.15 -70.90
C ARG A 6 -4.08 -11.45 -69.69
N LEU A 7 -3.40 -10.39 -69.19
CA LEU A 7 -4.01 -9.48 -68.23
C LEU A 7 -5.04 -8.61 -68.97
N PHE A 8 -6.29 -8.69 -68.53
CA PHE A 8 -7.34 -7.74 -68.89
C PHE A 8 -7.25 -6.60 -67.85
N SER A 9 -6.75 -5.45 -68.26
CA SER A 9 -6.87 -4.17 -67.54
C SER A 9 -8.27 -3.63 -67.77
N ALA A 10 -9.16 -3.79 -66.77
CA ALA A 10 -10.42 -3.07 -66.74
C ALA A 10 -10.13 -1.67 -66.12
N ALA A 11 -10.08 -0.67 -66.94
CA ALA A 11 -10.12 0.71 -66.52
C ALA A 11 -11.55 1.02 -66.04
N VAL A 12 -11.75 1.04 -64.73
CA VAL A 12 -12.96 1.62 -64.12
C VAL A 12 -12.80 3.13 -64.18
N LEU A 13 -13.44 3.76 -65.15
CA LEU A 13 -13.74 5.19 -65.07
C LEU A 13 -14.73 5.37 -63.92
N GLY A 14 -14.25 5.77 -62.77
CA GLY A 14 -15.07 6.31 -61.68
C GLY A 14 -15.66 7.64 -62.14
N ALA A 15 -16.94 7.63 -62.55
CA ALA A 15 -17.71 8.83 -62.63
C ALA A 15 -17.82 9.38 -61.18
N ALA A 16 -17.08 10.47 -60.90
CA ALA A 16 -17.31 11.26 -59.70
C ALA A 16 -18.76 11.85 -59.85
N ALA A 17 -19.72 11.14 -59.35
CA ALA A 17 -20.99 11.71 -59.08
C ALA A 17 -20.76 12.79 -58.02
N ILE A 18 -20.89 14.06 -58.42
CA ILE A 18 -21.04 15.17 -57.48
C ILE A 18 -22.35 14.91 -56.78
N ALA A 19 -22.27 14.18 -55.70
CA ALA A 19 -23.40 13.91 -54.82
C ALA A 19 -23.68 15.21 -54.05
N CYS A 20 -24.54 16.07 -54.60
CA CYS A 20 -25.13 17.14 -53.81
C CYS A 20 -25.85 16.47 -52.63
N SER A 21 -25.25 16.59 -51.45
CA SER A 21 -25.93 16.20 -50.23
C SER A 21 -27.19 16.99 -50.12
N SER A 22 -28.35 16.35 -50.04
CA SER A 22 -29.61 17.02 -49.68
C SER A 22 -29.88 16.81 -48.19
N PRO A 23 -30.72 17.64 -47.56
CA PRO A 23 -31.11 17.43 -46.14
C PRO A 23 -31.68 16.03 -45.89
N GLU A 24 -32.43 15.50 -46.84
CA GLU A 24 -32.98 14.12 -46.77
C GLU A 24 -31.86 13.07 -46.78
N LYS A 25 -30.79 13.31 -47.56
CA LYS A 25 -29.63 12.42 -47.58
C LYS A 25 -28.87 12.43 -46.25
N MET A 26 -28.85 13.53 -45.52
CA MET A 26 -28.29 13.55 -44.15
C MET A 26 -29.04 12.59 -43.22
N ALA A 27 -30.38 12.50 -43.38
CA ALA A 27 -31.18 11.53 -42.62
C ALA A 27 -30.88 10.07 -43.05
N GLU A 28 -30.82 9.83 -44.37
CA GLU A 28 -30.50 8.50 -44.91
C GLU A 28 -29.09 8.01 -44.54
N GLN A 29 -28.13 8.93 -44.42
CA GLN A 29 -26.74 8.65 -44.11
C GLN A 29 -26.40 8.81 -42.64
N ALA A 30 -27.36 9.09 -41.77
CA ALA A 30 -27.16 9.30 -40.34
C ALA A 30 -26.47 8.10 -39.64
N GLU A 31 -26.64 6.88 -40.18
CA GLU A 31 -25.98 5.68 -39.65
C GLU A 31 -24.47 5.75 -39.76
N ASN A 32 -23.92 6.48 -40.74
CA ASN A 32 -22.49 6.65 -40.96
C ASN A 32 -21.83 7.64 -39.99
N VAL A 33 -22.63 8.40 -39.25
CA VAL A 33 -22.16 9.30 -38.20
C VAL A 33 -21.77 8.48 -36.98
N LEU A 34 -20.51 8.52 -36.57
CA LEU A 34 -20.04 7.82 -35.39
C LEU A 34 -20.23 8.69 -34.16
N VAL A 35 -20.68 8.09 -33.07
CA VAL A 35 -20.81 8.76 -31.79
C VAL A 35 -20.13 7.96 -30.68
N SER A 36 -19.52 8.64 -29.76
CA SER A 36 -18.95 8.05 -28.54
C SER A 36 -19.16 8.97 -27.35
N CYS A 37 -19.06 8.41 -26.17
CA CYS A 37 -19.24 9.13 -24.91
C CYS A 37 -18.08 8.82 -23.96
N ASP A 38 -17.67 9.81 -23.23
CA ASP A 38 -16.71 9.68 -22.13
C ASP A 38 -17.28 10.35 -20.87
N PRO A 39 -17.56 9.58 -19.80
CA PRO A 39 -17.38 8.12 -19.66
C PRO A 39 -18.36 7.30 -20.55
N ALA A 40 -17.93 6.08 -20.96
CA ALA A 40 -18.73 5.22 -21.85
C ALA A 40 -20.04 4.73 -21.21
N VAL A 41 -20.09 4.69 -19.88
CA VAL A 41 -21.30 4.52 -19.07
C VAL A 41 -21.45 5.78 -18.24
N LEU A 42 -22.62 6.40 -18.30
CA LEU A 42 -22.89 7.63 -17.55
C LEU A 42 -22.75 7.39 -16.04
N GLU A 43 -22.22 8.36 -15.33
CA GLU A 43 -22.01 8.32 -13.89
C GLU A 43 -22.68 9.52 -13.23
N VAL A 44 -23.32 9.27 -12.07
CA VAL A 44 -23.82 10.36 -11.23
C VAL A 44 -22.73 10.75 -10.24
N LYS A 45 -22.35 12.03 -10.24
CA LYS A 45 -21.37 12.61 -9.30
C LYS A 45 -21.97 13.83 -8.64
N ALA A 46 -22.09 13.82 -7.34
CA ALA A 46 -22.64 14.92 -6.55
C ALA A 46 -24.05 15.40 -7.01
N GLY A 47 -24.86 14.50 -7.55
CA GLY A 47 -26.22 14.80 -7.99
C GLY A 47 -26.33 15.25 -9.44
N VAL A 48 -25.23 15.22 -10.22
CA VAL A 48 -25.22 15.57 -11.64
C VAL A 48 -24.65 14.46 -12.50
N ILE A 49 -25.00 14.46 -13.78
CA ILE A 49 -24.47 13.57 -14.82
C ILE A 49 -23.74 14.46 -15.83
N ASP A 50 -22.41 14.38 -15.80
CA ASP A 50 -21.53 15.08 -16.74
C ASP A 50 -20.85 14.06 -17.66
N ALA A 51 -20.84 14.35 -18.96
CA ALA A 51 -20.11 13.54 -19.93
C ALA A 51 -19.67 14.39 -21.14
N ASN A 52 -18.72 13.87 -21.90
CA ASN A 52 -18.33 14.45 -23.18
C ASN A 52 -18.81 13.54 -24.31
N VAL A 53 -19.61 14.08 -25.21
CA VAL A 53 -20.08 13.38 -26.39
C VAL A 53 -19.25 13.81 -27.60
N THR A 54 -18.64 12.85 -28.25
CA THR A 54 -17.88 13.07 -29.48
C THR A 54 -18.65 12.52 -30.67
N VAL A 55 -18.88 13.38 -31.65
CA VAL A 55 -19.55 13.05 -32.91
C VAL A 55 -18.59 13.21 -34.05
N THR A 56 -18.45 12.18 -34.89
CA THR A 56 -17.61 12.23 -36.09
C THR A 56 -18.51 12.19 -37.33
N TYR A 57 -18.55 13.31 -38.02
CA TYR A 57 -19.24 13.46 -39.31
C TYR A 57 -18.29 13.01 -40.41
N PRO A 58 -18.67 12.06 -41.28
CA PRO A 58 -17.83 11.67 -42.42
C PRO A 58 -17.80 12.75 -43.51
N ALA A 59 -16.85 12.65 -44.43
CA ALA A 59 -16.79 13.53 -45.58
C ALA A 59 -18.08 13.47 -46.41
N ASP A 60 -18.49 14.58 -47.00
CA ASP A 60 -19.66 14.74 -47.84
C ASP A 60 -21.00 14.48 -47.15
N TYR A 61 -21.00 14.35 -45.81
CA TYR A 61 -22.21 14.14 -45.02
C TYR A 61 -23.03 15.42 -44.88
N PHE A 62 -22.37 16.55 -44.57
CA PHE A 62 -23.05 17.78 -44.19
C PHE A 62 -23.46 18.63 -45.40
N HIS A 63 -24.73 18.97 -45.50
CA HIS A 63 -25.21 19.82 -46.58
C HIS A 63 -24.72 21.28 -46.40
N PRO A 64 -24.05 21.89 -47.40
CA PRO A 64 -23.39 23.19 -47.23
C PRO A 64 -24.28 24.33 -46.77
N LYS A 65 -25.58 24.29 -47.04
CA LYS A 65 -26.58 25.30 -46.67
C LYS A 65 -27.58 24.88 -45.60
N ALA A 66 -27.31 23.78 -44.88
CA ALA A 66 -28.16 23.30 -43.82
C ALA A 66 -27.64 23.75 -42.45
N ILE A 67 -28.54 23.83 -41.50
CA ILE A 67 -28.27 23.94 -40.08
C ILE A 67 -28.75 22.64 -39.42
N LEU A 68 -27.91 22.05 -38.59
CA LEU A 68 -28.25 20.88 -37.79
C LEU A 68 -28.38 21.31 -36.33
N GLU A 69 -29.55 21.10 -35.77
CA GLU A 69 -29.83 21.21 -34.34
C GLU A 69 -29.64 19.81 -33.73
N VAL A 70 -28.84 19.67 -32.70
CA VAL A 70 -28.61 18.43 -31.96
C VAL A 70 -29.04 18.62 -30.52
N ILE A 71 -29.97 17.79 -30.07
CA ILE A 71 -30.56 17.85 -28.75
C ILE A 71 -30.09 16.63 -27.96
N PRO A 72 -29.24 16.78 -26.94
CA PRO A 72 -28.95 15.70 -26.00
C PRO A 72 -30.14 15.42 -25.10
N VAL A 73 -30.54 14.16 -24.96
CA VAL A 73 -31.70 13.74 -24.17
C VAL A 73 -31.33 12.52 -23.33
N ILE A 74 -31.58 12.59 -22.03
CA ILE A 74 -31.59 11.38 -21.18
C ILE A 74 -33.03 10.87 -21.15
N VAL A 75 -33.18 9.58 -21.51
CA VAL A 75 -34.46 8.85 -21.42
C VAL A 75 -34.36 7.86 -20.28
N TYR A 76 -35.34 7.88 -19.38
CA TYR A 76 -35.39 7.04 -18.18
C TYR A 76 -36.83 6.66 -17.83
N ASP A 77 -37.04 5.79 -16.86
CA ASP A 77 -38.37 5.26 -16.52
C ASP A 77 -39.36 6.36 -16.06
N GLY A 78 -38.86 7.48 -15.53
CA GLY A 78 -39.66 8.63 -15.10
C GLY A 78 -39.99 9.64 -16.20
N GLY A 79 -39.42 9.46 -17.42
CA GLY A 79 -39.64 10.40 -18.54
C GLY A 79 -38.35 10.70 -19.32
N GLU A 80 -38.23 11.96 -19.74
CA GLU A 80 -37.04 12.42 -20.45
C GLU A 80 -36.55 13.77 -19.91
N ALA A 81 -35.25 13.96 -19.86
CA ALA A 81 -34.59 15.22 -19.57
C ALA A 81 -33.86 15.71 -20.83
N LYS A 82 -34.11 16.94 -21.23
CA LYS A 82 -33.50 17.55 -22.41
C LYS A 82 -32.53 18.64 -21.99
N MET A 83 -31.38 18.67 -22.63
CA MET A 83 -30.43 19.75 -22.52
C MET A 83 -30.67 20.82 -23.60
N GLU A 84 -30.04 21.96 -23.46
CA GLU A 84 -30.03 22.96 -24.54
C GLU A 84 -29.34 22.39 -25.81
N SER A 85 -29.94 22.80 -26.97
CA SER A 85 -29.47 22.29 -28.27
C SER A 85 -28.11 22.84 -28.64
N TYR A 86 -27.29 22.00 -29.25
CA TYR A 86 -26.13 22.43 -30.02
C TYR A 86 -26.51 22.66 -31.48
N PHE A 87 -25.94 23.68 -32.09
CA PHE A 87 -26.19 24.01 -33.48
C PHE A 87 -24.90 23.93 -34.28
N PHE A 88 -24.98 23.30 -35.46
CA PHE A 88 -23.92 23.18 -36.44
C PHE A 88 -24.40 23.67 -37.78
N GLN A 89 -23.48 24.22 -38.58
CA GLN A 89 -23.85 24.75 -39.88
C GLN A 89 -22.91 24.27 -40.99
N GLY A 90 -23.46 24.22 -42.22
CA GLY A 90 -22.67 23.98 -43.41
C GLY A 90 -21.88 25.21 -43.83
N THR A 91 -20.92 25.00 -44.70
CA THR A 91 -19.94 26.02 -45.14
C THR A 91 -20.50 27.23 -45.84
N LYS A 92 -21.76 27.17 -46.30
CA LYS A 92 -22.45 28.26 -47.02
C LYS A 92 -23.63 28.87 -46.21
N VAL A 93 -23.67 28.63 -44.95
CA VAL A 93 -24.58 29.27 -44.01
C VAL A 93 -23.88 30.45 -43.37
N GLU A 94 -24.51 31.60 -43.38
CA GLU A 94 -23.99 32.84 -42.80
C GLU A 94 -24.62 33.08 -41.40
N ASP A 95 -24.31 32.16 -40.45
CA ASP A 95 -24.74 32.26 -39.08
C ASP A 95 -23.56 32.05 -38.13
N ASN A 96 -23.76 32.16 -36.82
CA ASN A 96 -22.69 32.06 -35.81
C ASN A 96 -22.54 30.64 -35.21
N TYR A 97 -23.01 29.61 -35.90
CA TYR A 97 -22.91 28.23 -35.44
C TYR A 97 -21.54 27.61 -35.83
N GLU A 98 -21.21 26.52 -35.21
CA GLU A 98 -19.99 25.79 -35.53
C GLU A 98 -20.05 25.16 -36.92
N VAL A 99 -19.06 25.43 -37.74
CA VAL A 99 -19.07 24.98 -39.14
C VAL A 99 -18.58 23.54 -39.23
N VAL A 100 -19.32 22.69 -39.91
CA VAL A 100 -18.87 21.34 -40.32
C VAL A 100 -18.44 21.40 -41.77
N PRO A 101 -17.15 21.23 -42.05
CA PRO A 101 -16.59 21.29 -43.40
C PRO A 101 -16.99 20.08 -44.26
N GLU A 102 -16.83 20.17 -45.58
CA GLU A 102 -17.16 19.10 -46.53
C GLU A 102 -16.28 17.87 -46.33
N GLU A 103 -15.05 18.04 -45.82
CA GLU A 103 -14.09 16.94 -45.51
C GLU A 103 -14.49 16.13 -44.27
N GLY A 104 -15.55 16.55 -43.58
CA GLY A 104 -15.99 15.97 -42.32
C GLY A 104 -15.34 16.63 -41.09
N ALA A 105 -15.82 16.28 -39.93
CA ALA A 105 -15.28 16.82 -38.67
C ALA A 105 -15.53 15.85 -37.50
N THR A 106 -14.66 15.90 -36.51
CA THR A 106 -14.88 15.27 -35.19
C THR A 106 -15.04 16.38 -34.18
N ILE A 107 -16.20 16.44 -33.54
CA ILE A 107 -16.60 17.51 -32.61
C ILE A 107 -16.96 16.88 -31.28
N THR A 108 -16.42 17.42 -30.20
CA THR A 108 -16.75 17.02 -28.82
C THR A 108 -17.51 18.13 -28.13
N LYS A 109 -18.62 17.77 -27.51
CA LYS A 109 -19.44 18.68 -26.72
C LYS A 109 -19.72 18.10 -25.32
N PRO A 110 -19.63 18.90 -24.26
CA PRO A 110 -20.04 18.49 -22.94
C PRO A 110 -21.58 18.34 -22.87
N VAL A 111 -22.02 17.39 -22.07
CA VAL A 111 -23.45 17.27 -21.69
C VAL A 111 -23.55 17.29 -20.17
N HIS A 112 -24.56 17.98 -19.67
CA HIS A 112 -24.81 18.20 -18.27
C HIS A 112 -26.29 18.03 -17.94
N PHE A 113 -26.58 17.13 -16.98
CA PHE A 113 -27.95 16.89 -16.53
C PHE A 113 -27.98 16.80 -15.01
N GLU A 114 -28.98 17.42 -14.41
CA GLU A 114 -29.35 17.19 -13.01
C GLU A 114 -29.89 15.76 -12.87
N TYR A 115 -29.43 15.03 -11.88
CA TYR A 115 -29.94 13.70 -11.62
C TYR A 115 -31.38 13.74 -11.09
N ALA A 116 -32.27 12.94 -11.65
CA ALA A 116 -33.60 12.68 -11.14
C ALA A 116 -33.77 11.19 -10.80
N GLU A 117 -34.64 10.88 -9.85
CA GLU A 117 -34.98 9.51 -9.49
C GLU A 117 -35.46 8.71 -10.71
N GLY A 118 -34.98 7.50 -10.90
CA GLY A 118 -35.20 6.66 -12.07
C GLY A 118 -34.12 6.75 -13.14
N MET A 119 -33.20 7.73 -13.05
CA MET A 119 -32.10 7.86 -14.01
C MET A 119 -30.97 6.82 -13.79
N GLU A 120 -31.03 6.00 -12.75
CA GLU A 120 -30.17 4.83 -12.60
C GLU A 120 -30.36 3.81 -13.74
N ASN A 121 -31.55 3.82 -14.37
CA ASN A 121 -31.89 3.05 -15.56
C ASN A 121 -32.17 3.98 -16.71
N CYS A 122 -31.15 4.61 -17.27
CA CYS A 122 -31.34 5.57 -18.36
C CYS A 122 -30.40 5.27 -19.53
N HIS A 123 -30.62 5.99 -20.61
CA HIS A 123 -29.66 6.12 -21.68
C HIS A 123 -29.63 7.55 -22.21
N LEU A 124 -28.46 7.97 -22.66
CA LEU A 124 -28.27 9.21 -23.39
C LEU A 124 -28.47 8.95 -24.87
N GLU A 125 -29.28 9.78 -25.51
CA GLU A 125 -29.44 9.80 -26.95
C GLU A 125 -29.31 11.21 -27.53
N LEU A 126 -28.92 11.29 -28.81
CA LEU A 126 -28.92 12.52 -29.57
C LEU A 126 -30.10 12.51 -30.54
N ARG A 127 -30.90 13.58 -30.52
CA ARG A 127 -31.98 13.85 -31.50
C ARG A 127 -31.51 14.99 -32.38
N GLY A 128 -31.48 14.75 -33.69
CA GLY A 128 -31.04 15.72 -34.66
C GLY A 128 -32.19 16.24 -35.50
N VAL A 129 -32.19 17.54 -35.79
CA VAL A 129 -33.15 18.18 -36.72
C VAL A 129 -32.37 19.00 -37.74
N VAL A 130 -32.44 18.60 -38.99
CA VAL A 130 -31.84 19.36 -40.10
C VAL A 130 -32.80 20.44 -40.55
N LYS A 131 -32.36 21.70 -40.59
CA LYS A 131 -33.10 22.86 -41.06
C LYS A 131 -32.51 23.33 -42.37
N TYR A 132 -33.31 23.39 -43.42
CA TYR A 132 -32.89 23.89 -44.71
C TYR A 132 -34.01 24.76 -45.34
N LYS A 133 -33.77 26.03 -45.50
CA LYS A 133 -34.81 27.02 -45.87
C LYS A 133 -35.98 27.00 -44.88
N ALA A 134 -37.19 26.66 -45.34
CA ALA A 134 -38.38 26.53 -44.50
C ALA A 134 -38.64 25.09 -44.03
N ASP A 135 -37.88 24.10 -44.51
CA ASP A 135 -38.10 22.69 -44.26
C ASP A 135 -37.30 22.22 -43.05
N LYS A 136 -37.87 21.25 -42.32
CA LYS A 136 -37.25 20.57 -41.22
C LYS A 136 -37.34 19.06 -41.44
N THR A 137 -36.20 18.38 -41.24
CA THR A 137 -36.12 16.92 -41.38
C THR A 137 -35.52 16.35 -40.10
N ASP A 138 -36.25 15.49 -39.42
CA ASP A 138 -35.76 14.79 -38.24
C ASP A 138 -34.76 13.71 -38.64
N LEU A 139 -33.64 13.62 -37.95
CA LEU A 139 -32.68 12.54 -38.10
C LEU A 139 -33.08 11.35 -37.21
N PRO A 140 -32.70 10.13 -37.60
CA PRO A 140 -32.83 8.99 -36.72
C PRO A 140 -32.15 9.24 -35.38
N THR A 141 -32.83 8.95 -34.28
CA THR A 141 -32.29 9.06 -32.93
C THR A 141 -31.10 8.17 -32.75
N LYS A 142 -30.02 8.69 -32.14
CA LYS A 142 -28.77 7.97 -31.94
C LYS A 142 -28.49 7.76 -30.46
N LYS A 143 -28.58 6.53 -29.99
CA LYS A 143 -28.17 6.17 -28.62
C LYS A 143 -26.65 6.32 -28.49
N VAL A 144 -26.22 6.96 -27.41
CA VAL A 144 -24.80 7.34 -27.18
C VAL A 144 -24.17 6.58 -26.04
N ALA A 145 -24.87 6.49 -24.91
CA ALA A 145 -24.37 5.84 -23.71
C ALA A 145 -25.51 5.26 -22.88
N ASP A 146 -25.24 4.22 -22.14
CA ASP A 146 -26.10 3.69 -21.09
C ASP A 146 -25.74 4.30 -19.74
N GLY A 147 -26.64 4.25 -18.77
CA GLY A 147 -26.37 4.73 -17.41
C GLY A 147 -27.61 4.81 -16.56
N ALA A 148 -27.56 5.51 -15.46
CA ALA A 148 -26.36 6.10 -14.90
C ALA A 148 -25.86 5.31 -13.69
N ASN A 149 -24.54 5.16 -13.54
CA ASN A 149 -23.96 4.55 -12.36
C ASN A 149 -24.15 5.44 -11.14
N THR A 150 -24.95 4.99 -10.17
CA THR A 150 -25.28 5.68 -8.91
C THR A 150 -24.55 5.08 -7.71
N THR A 151 -23.47 4.30 -7.91
CA THR A 151 -22.79 3.58 -6.83
C THR A 151 -22.37 4.49 -5.67
N TYR A 152 -22.04 5.76 -5.94
CA TYR A 152 -21.69 6.72 -4.88
C TYR A 152 -22.84 6.96 -3.89
N MET A 153 -24.12 6.80 -4.33
CA MET A 153 -25.30 6.99 -3.49
C MET A 153 -25.49 5.85 -2.49
N LEU A 154 -24.82 4.71 -2.71
CA LEU A 154 -24.81 3.58 -1.77
C LEU A 154 -23.96 3.89 -0.54
N VAL A 155 -23.08 4.88 -0.61
CA VAL A 155 -22.34 5.36 0.55
C VAL A 155 -23.30 6.12 1.46
N LYS A 156 -23.90 5.40 2.40
CA LYS A 156 -24.71 6.01 3.45
C LYS A 156 -23.80 6.85 4.34
N LYS A 157 -23.91 8.16 4.23
CA LYS A 157 -23.41 9.07 5.26
C LYS A 157 -24.32 8.96 6.47
N ASP A 158 -24.17 7.90 7.25
CA ASP A 158 -24.82 7.81 8.55
C ASP A 158 -24.08 8.74 9.51
N ALA A 159 -24.60 9.92 9.71
CA ALA A 159 -24.06 10.90 10.66
C ALA A 159 -24.08 10.40 12.12
N LYS A 160 -24.67 9.24 12.37
CA LYS A 160 -24.70 8.55 13.65
C LYS A 160 -23.88 7.25 13.66
N ALA A 161 -23.28 6.86 12.56
CA ALA A 161 -22.33 5.76 12.59
C ALA A 161 -21.20 6.17 13.53
N ALA A 162 -21.05 5.46 14.64
CA ALA A 162 -19.86 5.57 15.44
C ALA A 162 -18.67 5.23 14.50
N VAL A 163 -17.78 6.16 14.35
CA VAL A 163 -16.54 5.88 13.65
C VAL A 163 -15.78 4.96 14.56
N ASP A 164 -15.69 3.68 14.22
CA ASP A 164 -14.81 2.74 14.92
C ASP A 164 -13.36 3.14 14.57
N PHE A 165 -12.74 3.83 15.50
CA PHE A 165 -11.31 4.06 15.43
C PHE A 165 -10.60 2.76 15.82
N LYS A 166 -9.84 2.20 14.90
CA LYS A 166 -8.85 1.20 15.25
C LYS A 166 -7.80 1.89 16.11
N ALA A 167 -7.39 1.23 17.22
CA ALA A 167 -6.26 1.72 18.00
C ALA A 167 -5.04 1.86 17.10
N ASP A 168 -4.42 3.01 17.13
CA ASP A 168 -3.25 3.37 16.31
C ASP A 168 -1.94 2.75 16.82
N ASN A 169 -1.99 2.06 18.00
CA ASN A 169 -0.83 1.55 18.72
C ASN A 169 0.19 2.63 19.10
N TYR A 170 -0.21 3.90 19.10
CA TYR A 170 0.66 4.98 19.55
C TYR A 170 1.11 4.75 21.00
N GLN A 171 2.40 4.88 21.22
CA GLN A 171 3.02 4.84 22.53
C GLN A 171 3.77 6.15 22.75
N GLU A 172 3.43 6.86 23.82
CA GLU A 172 4.10 8.09 24.21
C GLU A 172 5.57 7.83 24.57
N THR A 173 5.82 6.71 25.21
CA THR A 173 7.15 6.25 25.55
C THR A 173 7.38 4.86 25.02
N ILE A 174 8.43 4.67 24.21
CA ILE A 174 8.78 3.41 23.59
C ILE A 174 9.99 2.83 24.31
N PRO A 175 9.89 1.64 24.96
CA PRO A 175 11.04 1.00 25.57
C PRO A 175 12.05 0.56 24.51
N MET A 176 13.31 0.88 24.72
CA MET A 176 14.44 0.57 23.84
C MET A 176 15.56 -0.12 24.61
N PRO A 177 15.40 -1.38 25.01
CA PRO A 177 16.48 -2.09 25.68
C PRO A 177 17.61 -2.36 24.71
N VAL A 178 18.84 -2.12 25.17
CA VAL A 178 20.05 -2.42 24.41
C VAL A 178 20.90 -3.42 25.19
N GLU A 179 21.44 -4.42 24.51
CA GLU A 179 22.17 -5.49 25.15
C GLU A 179 23.58 -5.66 24.59
N GLY A 180 24.50 -5.96 25.48
CA GLY A 180 25.81 -6.49 25.18
C GLY A 180 26.08 -7.73 26.01
N GLN A 181 26.95 -8.62 25.52
CA GLN A 181 27.29 -9.83 26.27
C GLN A 181 28.76 -10.16 26.23
N ILE A 182 29.19 -10.81 27.31
CA ILE A 182 30.50 -11.45 27.43
C ILE A 182 30.30 -12.94 27.63
N LEU A 183 31.19 -13.77 27.06
CA LEU A 183 31.13 -15.22 27.18
C LEU A 183 32.26 -15.75 28.09
N TYR A 184 31.90 -16.76 28.84
CA TYR A 184 32.85 -17.46 29.73
C TYR A 184 33.22 -18.83 29.18
N THR A 185 34.43 -19.25 29.50
CA THR A 185 34.82 -20.66 29.29
C THR A 185 34.11 -21.56 30.31
N ILE A 186 34.02 -22.84 29.98
CA ILE A 186 33.44 -23.86 30.90
C ILE A 186 34.06 -23.77 32.27
N ASN A 187 33.29 -23.89 33.33
CA ASN A 187 33.71 -23.85 34.74
C ASN A 187 34.56 -22.63 35.14
N SER A 188 34.45 -21.53 34.41
CA SER A 188 35.22 -20.31 34.67
C SER A 188 34.31 -19.10 34.84
N ALA A 189 34.72 -18.21 35.74
CA ALA A 189 34.15 -16.88 35.92
C ALA A 189 35.14 -15.77 35.50
N ASN A 190 36.22 -16.12 34.82
CA ASN A 190 37.22 -15.15 34.37
C ASN A 190 36.78 -14.50 33.04
N VAL A 191 36.68 -13.17 33.00
CA VAL A 191 36.41 -12.42 31.77
C VAL A 191 37.70 -12.27 30.96
N ARG A 192 37.69 -12.77 29.74
CA ARG A 192 38.79 -12.63 28.81
C ARG A 192 38.86 -11.22 28.23
N ASN A 193 40.08 -10.74 27.94
CA ASN A 193 40.22 -9.43 27.30
C ASN A 193 39.60 -9.38 25.88
N SER A 194 39.51 -10.51 25.19
CA SER A 194 38.82 -10.61 23.91
C SER A 194 37.34 -10.31 24.04
N GLU A 195 36.71 -10.77 25.11
CA GLU A 195 35.28 -10.53 25.37
C GLU A 195 35.00 -9.04 25.59
N ILE A 196 35.81 -8.35 26.35
CA ILE A 196 35.72 -6.90 26.60
C ILE A 196 35.85 -6.08 25.31
N LYS A 197 36.55 -6.65 24.30
CA LYS A 197 36.77 -6.04 22.98
C LYS A 197 35.88 -6.64 21.88
N SER A 198 34.95 -7.51 22.23
CA SER A 198 34.04 -8.15 21.28
C SER A 198 33.17 -7.13 20.55
N GLN A 199 32.60 -7.52 19.43
CA GLN A 199 31.66 -6.67 18.68
C GLN A 199 30.44 -6.34 19.53
N SER A 200 29.86 -7.32 20.24
CA SER A 200 28.72 -7.13 21.13
C SER A 200 28.96 -6.03 22.18
N ILE A 201 30.15 -5.95 22.76
CA ILE A 201 30.48 -4.89 23.73
C ILE A 201 30.69 -3.55 23.04
N LYS A 202 31.24 -3.51 21.83
CA LYS A 202 31.37 -2.26 21.06
C LYS A 202 30.01 -1.71 20.66
N ASP A 203 29.12 -2.57 20.22
CA ASP A 203 27.77 -2.19 19.83
C ASP A 203 26.98 -1.67 21.05
N PHE A 204 27.13 -2.32 22.20
CA PHE A 204 26.55 -1.85 23.47
C PHE A 204 27.09 -0.46 23.85
N GLN A 205 28.41 -0.23 23.73
CA GLN A 205 29.01 1.07 24.01
C GLN A 205 28.54 2.16 23.05
N ALA A 206 28.39 1.83 21.76
CA ALA A 206 27.89 2.74 20.75
C ALA A 206 26.41 3.12 20.99
N ALA A 207 25.62 2.15 21.41
CA ALA A 207 24.21 2.38 21.75
C ALA A 207 24.05 3.28 23.01
N LEU A 208 24.91 3.11 24.02
CA LEU A 208 24.92 4.04 25.15
C LEU A 208 25.29 5.47 24.72
N ASP A 209 26.25 5.62 23.80
CA ASP A 209 26.62 6.93 23.25
C ASP A 209 25.48 7.54 22.42
N GLU A 210 24.74 6.73 21.66
CA GLU A 210 23.58 7.15 20.89
C GLU A 210 22.44 7.61 21.82
N ILE A 211 22.16 6.85 22.89
CA ILE A 211 21.15 7.27 23.89
C ILE A 211 21.56 8.63 24.50
N ALA A 212 22.82 8.78 24.89
CA ALA A 212 23.30 10.03 25.49
C ALA A 212 23.31 11.23 24.52
N ALA A 213 23.42 10.99 23.22
CA ALA A 213 23.46 12.03 22.19
C ALA A 213 22.09 12.47 21.69
N ASN A 214 21.01 11.74 21.98
CA ASN A 214 19.67 12.02 21.50
C ASN A 214 18.78 12.57 22.61
N GLU A 215 18.30 13.79 22.43
CA GLU A 215 17.46 14.48 23.43
C GLU A 215 16.12 13.78 23.73
N ARG A 216 15.65 12.90 22.80
CA ARG A 216 14.42 12.12 22.98
C ARG A 216 14.68 10.74 23.59
N LYS A 217 15.95 10.37 23.83
CA LYS A 217 16.29 9.09 24.45
C LYS A 217 16.74 9.31 25.88
N THR A 218 16.24 8.48 26.78
CA THR A 218 16.60 8.52 28.21
C THR A 218 17.02 7.14 28.65
N LEU A 219 18.14 7.06 29.36
CA LEU A 219 18.57 5.83 30.01
C LEU A 219 17.94 5.76 31.41
N THR A 220 17.08 4.78 31.65
CA THR A 220 16.39 4.61 32.93
C THR A 220 17.17 3.78 33.94
N GLY A 221 18.12 2.98 33.46
CA GLY A 221 19.01 2.18 34.30
C GLY A 221 19.71 1.09 33.52
N THR A 222 20.60 0.38 34.21
CA THR A 222 21.34 -0.73 33.61
C THR A 222 21.27 -1.97 34.46
N GLU A 223 21.41 -3.13 33.83
CA GLU A 223 21.46 -4.41 34.53
C GLU A 223 22.66 -5.24 34.05
N VAL A 224 23.29 -5.90 35.02
CA VAL A 224 24.30 -6.93 34.75
C VAL A 224 23.73 -8.25 35.22
N VAL A 225 23.47 -9.16 34.28
CA VAL A 225 22.86 -10.46 34.59
C VAL A 225 23.81 -11.57 34.19
N ALA A 226 24.17 -12.41 35.12
CA ALA A 226 25.12 -13.52 34.87
C ALA A 226 24.44 -14.87 34.98
N TYR A 227 24.88 -15.77 34.11
CA TYR A 227 24.27 -17.07 33.93
C TYR A 227 25.32 -18.18 33.91
N ALA A 228 24.89 -19.39 34.24
CA ALA A 228 25.58 -20.62 33.93
C ALA A 228 24.79 -21.42 32.90
N SER A 229 25.50 -22.20 32.07
CA SER A 229 24.82 -23.12 31.16
C SER A 229 24.17 -24.27 31.94
N PRO A 230 23.05 -24.81 31.47
CA PRO A 230 22.30 -25.84 32.20
C PRO A 230 22.91 -27.24 32.11
N ASP A 231 24.22 -27.37 31.86
CA ASP A 231 24.95 -28.63 31.71
C ASP A 231 25.67 -29.10 32.98
N GLY A 232 25.42 -28.47 34.09
CA GLY A 232 26.01 -28.82 35.39
C GLY A 232 24.99 -28.80 36.53
N GLY A 233 25.31 -29.43 37.66
CA GLY A 233 24.43 -29.47 38.81
C GLY A 233 24.02 -28.07 39.31
N GLU A 234 22.79 -27.94 39.79
CA GLU A 234 22.17 -26.65 40.16
C GLU A 234 23.00 -25.86 41.20
N GLU A 235 23.48 -26.52 42.26
CA GLU A 235 24.29 -25.87 43.30
C GLU A 235 25.63 -25.33 42.75
N LEU A 236 26.29 -26.09 41.85
CA LEU A 236 27.52 -25.66 41.21
C LEU A 236 27.25 -24.45 40.32
N ASN A 237 26.19 -24.48 39.53
CA ASN A 237 25.83 -23.42 38.61
C ASN A 237 25.36 -22.15 39.33
N ALA A 238 24.70 -22.27 40.48
CA ALA A 238 24.38 -21.13 41.32
C ALA A 238 25.66 -20.40 41.79
N LYS A 239 26.64 -21.15 42.36
CA LYS A 239 27.94 -20.57 42.79
C LYS A 239 28.72 -20.00 41.59
N LEU A 240 28.68 -20.67 40.45
CA LEU A 240 29.37 -20.22 39.23
C LEU A 240 28.77 -18.92 38.68
N SER A 241 27.46 -18.82 38.63
CA SER A 241 26.78 -17.61 38.18
C SER A 241 26.99 -16.42 39.13
N ASP A 242 27.06 -16.65 40.45
CA ASP A 242 27.42 -15.63 41.45
C ASP A 242 28.81 -15.06 41.21
N ASN A 243 29.79 -15.94 40.95
CA ASN A 243 31.16 -15.53 40.65
C ASN A 243 31.24 -14.81 39.30
N ARG A 244 30.44 -15.23 38.31
CA ARG A 244 30.32 -14.57 37.03
C ARG A 244 29.68 -13.19 37.18
N ALA A 245 28.64 -13.02 38.01
CA ALA A 245 28.02 -11.74 38.30
C ALA A 245 29.05 -10.71 38.82
N LYS A 246 29.85 -11.10 39.78
CA LYS A 246 30.95 -10.27 40.33
C LYS A 246 32.00 -9.88 39.29
N SER A 247 32.36 -10.80 38.42
CA SER A 247 33.35 -10.53 37.36
C SER A 247 32.75 -9.76 36.18
N ALA A 248 31.48 -9.99 35.84
CA ALA A 248 30.71 -9.24 34.85
C ALA A 248 30.52 -7.78 35.27
N GLU A 249 30.19 -7.54 36.54
CA GLU A 249 30.10 -6.18 37.10
C GLU A 249 31.41 -5.40 36.95
N LYS A 250 32.55 -6.05 37.28
CA LYS A 250 33.88 -5.43 37.08
C LYS A 250 34.18 -5.15 35.60
N ALA A 251 33.77 -6.04 34.70
CA ALA A 251 33.90 -5.86 33.27
C ALA A 251 32.98 -4.72 32.77
N PHE A 252 31.74 -4.70 33.22
CA PHE A 252 30.76 -3.64 32.93
C PHE A 252 31.33 -2.27 33.34
N ASN A 253 31.75 -2.10 34.57
CA ASN A 253 32.34 -0.86 35.08
C ASN A 253 33.60 -0.41 34.27
N LYS A 254 34.34 -1.37 33.71
CA LYS A 254 35.50 -1.08 32.86
C LYS A 254 35.08 -0.58 31.47
N VAL A 255 34.08 -1.21 30.83
CA VAL A 255 33.64 -0.88 29.47
C VAL A 255 32.74 0.36 29.43
N THR A 256 32.06 0.67 30.52
CA THR A 256 31.19 1.86 30.65
C THR A 256 31.91 3.05 31.32
N LYS A 257 33.22 2.92 31.57
CA LYS A 257 33.97 4.00 32.20
C LYS A 257 33.81 5.34 31.45
N GLY A 258 33.28 6.33 32.14
CA GLY A 258 33.06 7.67 31.57
C GLY A 258 31.75 7.81 30.78
N LYS A 259 30.91 6.80 30.78
CA LYS A 259 29.56 6.83 30.21
C LYS A 259 28.51 6.93 31.31
N GLU A 260 27.36 7.50 30.98
CA GLU A 260 26.21 7.48 31.87
C GLU A 260 25.60 6.06 31.83
N THR A 261 25.29 5.50 33.01
CA THR A 261 24.75 4.14 33.15
C THR A 261 23.47 4.12 33.99
N GLY A 262 23.11 5.24 34.60
CA GLY A 262 22.01 5.27 35.57
C GLY A 262 22.26 4.36 36.77
N GLU A 263 21.20 3.92 37.42
CA GLU A 263 21.28 2.92 38.50
C GLU A 263 21.60 1.55 37.90
N THR A 264 22.64 0.89 38.42
CA THR A 264 23.06 -0.43 37.92
C THR A 264 22.67 -1.52 38.91
N SER A 265 21.87 -2.48 38.47
CA SER A 265 21.56 -3.69 39.21
C SER A 265 22.41 -4.89 38.77
N VAL A 266 22.77 -5.74 39.70
CA VAL A 266 23.55 -6.95 39.41
C VAL A 266 22.82 -8.18 39.88
N LYS A 267 22.57 -9.12 38.95
CA LYS A 267 21.81 -10.33 39.22
C LYS A 267 22.58 -11.58 38.81
N SER A 268 22.35 -12.65 39.53
CA SER A 268 22.83 -14.00 39.25
C SER A 268 21.60 -14.92 39.12
N VAL A 269 21.48 -15.64 38.01
CA VAL A 269 20.30 -16.45 37.68
C VAL A 269 20.52 -17.94 37.87
N GLY A 270 21.76 -18.39 37.96
CA GLY A 270 22.08 -19.82 37.93
C GLY A 270 22.03 -20.38 36.51
N GLN A 271 21.26 -21.44 36.30
CA GLN A 271 21.10 -22.09 34.98
C GLN A 271 20.24 -21.26 34.04
N ASP A 272 20.70 -21.01 32.81
CA ASP A 272 20.02 -20.23 31.77
C ASP A 272 19.06 -21.11 30.94
N TRP A 273 17.98 -21.56 31.54
CA TRP A 273 16.99 -22.38 30.86
C TRP A 273 16.15 -21.61 29.83
N GLU A 274 15.91 -20.32 30.08
CA GLU A 274 15.21 -19.45 29.16
C GLU A 274 16.03 -19.23 27.88
N GLY A 275 17.28 -18.81 28.03
CA GLY A 275 18.18 -18.66 26.90
C GLY A 275 18.47 -19.97 26.18
N PHE A 276 18.46 -21.11 26.89
CA PHE A 276 18.54 -22.42 26.25
C PHE A 276 17.36 -22.67 25.32
N GLN A 277 16.16 -22.41 25.77
CA GLN A 277 14.96 -22.56 24.96
C GLN A 277 14.96 -21.64 23.74
N GLU A 278 15.35 -20.38 23.91
CA GLU A 278 15.47 -19.40 22.83
C GLU A 278 16.48 -19.84 21.77
N LEU A 279 17.68 -20.22 22.17
CA LEU A 279 18.74 -20.64 21.25
C LEU A 279 18.41 -21.94 20.52
N VAL A 280 17.77 -22.90 21.19
CA VAL A 280 17.31 -24.13 20.54
C VAL A 280 16.21 -23.83 19.52
N ALA A 281 15.24 -22.98 19.86
CA ALA A 281 14.18 -22.60 18.96
C ALA A 281 14.69 -21.91 17.68
N ALA A 282 15.72 -21.06 17.83
CA ALA A 282 16.37 -20.34 16.74
C ALA A 282 17.38 -21.18 15.93
N SER A 283 17.77 -22.38 16.43
CA SER A 283 18.75 -23.23 15.79
C SER A 283 18.16 -24.09 14.66
N ASP A 284 19.06 -24.66 13.84
CA ASP A 284 18.71 -25.67 12.82
C ASP A 284 18.93 -27.12 13.35
N ILE A 285 18.93 -27.29 14.67
CA ILE A 285 19.13 -28.59 15.29
C ILE A 285 17.96 -29.52 14.95
N GLU A 286 18.28 -30.73 14.49
CA GLU A 286 17.30 -31.78 14.27
C GLU A 286 16.58 -32.12 15.59
N ASP A 287 15.28 -32.35 15.54
CA ASP A 287 14.45 -32.62 16.73
C ASP A 287 14.34 -31.46 17.75
N LYS A 288 14.60 -30.22 17.39
CA LYS A 288 14.47 -29.05 18.29
C LYS A 288 13.11 -28.97 18.98
N ASP A 289 12.03 -29.29 18.28
CA ASP A 289 10.66 -29.27 18.82
C ASP A 289 10.49 -30.32 19.92
N LEU A 290 11.16 -31.46 19.82
CA LEU A 290 11.17 -32.48 20.87
C LEU A 290 11.90 -31.98 22.13
N ILE A 291 13.05 -31.31 21.96
CA ILE A 291 13.82 -30.71 23.05
C ILE A 291 12.96 -29.67 23.78
N ILE A 292 12.33 -28.75 23.06
CA ILE A 292 11.46 -27.71 23.61
C ILE A 292 10.27 -28.34 24.35
N ARG A 293 9.71 -29.41 23.81
CA ARG A 293 8.61 -30.15 24.46
C ARG A 293 9.06 -30.77 25.78
N VAL A 294 10.23 -31.41 25.82
CA VAL A 294 10.81 -31.97 27.06
C VAL A 294 10.99 -30.88 28.10
N LEU A 295 11.50 -29.70 27.70
CA LEU A 295 11.65 -28.57 28.62
C LEU A 295 10.31 -28.09 29.18
N SER A 296 9.26 -28.13 28.40
CA SER A 296 7.91 -27.72 28.85
C SER A 296 7.26 -28.74 29.76
N MET A 297 7.63 -30.02 29.65
CA MET A 297 7.03 -31.11 30.48
C MET A 297 7.59 -31.18 31.89
N TYR A 298 8.83 -30.79 32.08
CA TYR A 298 9.53 -30.90 33.36
C TYR A 298 9.85 -29.51 33.91
N SER A 299 9.43 -29.22 35.13
CA SER A 299 9.79 -27.99 35.86
C SER A 299 11.07 -28.11 36.67
N ASP A 300 11.47 -29.33 37.04
CA ASP A 300 12.65 -29.61 37.83
C ASP A 300 13.92 -29.50 36.93
N PRO A 301 14.87 -28.63 37.29
CA PRO A 301 16.10 -28.44 36.50
C PRO A 301 16.96 -29.72 36.40
N ALA A 302 17.03 -30.54 37.45
CA ALA A 302 17.82 -31.76 37.42
C ALA A 302 17.19 -32.82 36.51
N VAL A 303 15.88 -32.89 36.45
CA VAL A 303 15.17 -33.77 35.51
C VAL A 303 15.37 -33.29 34.07
N ARG A 304 15.22 -31.98 33.80
CA ARG A 304 15.50 -31.40 32.50
C ARG A 304 16.91 -31.71 32.00
N GLU A 305 17.90 -31.52 32.84
CA GLU A 305 19.29 -31.81 32.52
C GLU A 305 19.51 -33.28 32.15
N ASN A 306 18.94 -34.20 32.94
CA ASN A 306 19.05 -35.64 32.68
C ASN A 306 18.35 -36.05 31.37
N GLU A 307 17.16 -35.55 31.12
CA GLU A 307 16.44 -35.88 29.91
C GLU A 307 17.13 -35.39 28.65
N ILE A 308 17.73 -34.18 28.69
CA ILE A 308 18.51 -33.65 27.58
C ILE A 308 19.79 -34.48 27.36
N LYS A 309 20.49 -34.89 28.44
CA LYS A 309 21.68 -35.76 28.34
C LYS A 309 21.35 -37.13 27.76
N ASN A 310 20.15 -37.65 28.04
CA ASN A 310 19.69 -38.94 27.52
C ASN A 310 19.38 -38.89 26.01
N MET A 311 19.18 -37.71 25.44
CA MET A 311 19.07 -37.51 23.99
C MET A 311 20.47 -37.50 23.33
N SER A 312 21.21 -38.59 23.41
CA SER A 312 22.64 -38.67 23.11
C SER A 312 23.03 -38.21 21.69
N ALA A 313 22.17 -38.39 20.71
CA ALA A 313 22.43 -37.96 19.34
C ALA A 313 22.42 -36.41 19.21
N VAL A 314 21.56 -35.72 19.96
CA VAL A 314 21.37 -34.26 19.93
C VAL A 314 22.29 -33.57 20.95
N TYR A 315 22.60 -34.22 22.07
CA TYR A 315 23.40 -33.61 23.15
C TYR A 315 24.75 -33.11 22.70
N LYS A 316 25.41 -33.82 21.78
CA LYS A 316 26.72 -33.38 21.25
C LYS A 316 26.58 -32.04 20.53
N THR A 317 25.61 -31.90 19.68
CA THR A 317 25.33 -30.63 18.94
C THR A 317 24.99 -29.51 19.93
N LEU A 318 24.15 -29.80 20.93
CA LEU A 318 23.82 -28.83 21.98
C LEU A 318 25.06 -28.39 22.77
N ALA A 319 25.95 -29.34 23.11
CA ALA A 319 27.17 -29.06 23.86
C ALA A 319 28.18 -28.21 23.06
N ASP A 320 28.23 -28.37 21.75
CA ASP A 320 29.15 -27.68 20.86
C ASP A 320 28.61 -26.31 20.42
N GLU A 321 27.31 -26.17 20.19
CA GLU A 321 26.71 -24.98 19.56
C GLU A 321 25.90 -24.11 20.51
N VAL A 322 25.10 -24.67 21.44
CA VAL A 322 24.18 -23.95 22.29
C VAL A 322 24.77 -23.64 23.67
N LEU A 323 25.25 -24.67 24.38
CA LEU A 323 25.70 -24.49 25.76
C LEU A 323 26.84 -23.46 25.92
N PRO A 324 27.79 -23.28 24.97
CA PRO A 324 28.82 -22.26 25.08
C PRO A 324 28.23 -20.84 25.11
N GLN A 325 27.17 -20.59 24.40
CA GLN A 325 26.50 -19.26 24.33
C GLN A 325 25.77 -18.91 25.62
N LEU A 326 25.40 -19.91 26.43
CA LEU A 326 24.70 -19.73 27.71
C LEU A 326 25.65 -19.48 28.90
N ARG A 327 26.95 -19.61 28.68
CA ARG A 327 28.00 -19.27 29.66
C ARG A 327 28.26 -17.76 29.54
N ARG A 328 27.27 -16.94 29.85
CA ARG A 328 27.27 -15.51 29.51
C ARG A 328 27.06 -14.59 30.71
N GLY A 329 27.51 -13.36 30.55
CA GLY A 329 27.08 -12.22 31.31
C GLY A 329 26.50 -11.19 30.37
N ARG A 330 25.22 -10.80 30.57
CA ARG A 330 24.51 -9.79 29.78
C ARG A 330 24.63 -8.44 30.45
N PHE A 331 24.87 -7.44 29.67
CA PHE A 331 24.81 -6.02 30.03
C PHE A 331 23.59 -5.45 29.34
N ILE A 332 22.61 -5.02 30.10
CA ILE A 332 21.33 -4.51 29.59
C ILE A 332 21.24 -3.04 29.97
N ALA A 333 21.03 -2.20 28.98
CA ALA A 333 20.71 -0.78 29.19
C ALA A 333 19.25 -0.58 28.86
N ASN A 334 18.45 -0.17 29.84
CA ASN A 334 17.04 0.11 29.67
C ASN A 334 16.91 1.55 29.22
N GLY A 335 16.76 1.73 27.91
CA GLY A 335 16.50 3.03 27.30
C GLY A 335 15.00 3.20 27.04
N GLU A 336 14.58 4.44 27.02
CA GLU A 336 13.25 4.87 26.60
C GLU A 336 13.37 5.95 25.55
N TYR A 337 12.55 5.86 24.52
CA TYR A 337 12.40 6.90 23.50
C TYR A 337 11.09 7.66 23.77
N GLN A 338 11.19 8.96 23.95
CA GLN A 338 10.04 9.84 24.06
C GLN A 338 9.53 10.17 22.66
N ASN A 339 8.38 9.62 22.31
CA ASN A 339 7.75 9.84 21.02
C ASN A 339 7.26 11.29 20.89
N TYR A 340 6.88 11.67 19.68
CA TYR A 340 6.27 12.97 19.43
C TYR A 340 4.89 13.04 20.10
N THR A 341 4.61 14.14 20.78
CA THR A 341 3.28 14.41 21.32
C THR A 341 2.28 14.66 20.19
N GLY A 342 0.97 14.55 20.47
CA GLY A 342 -0.05 14.83 19.46
C GLY A 342 0.05 16.23 18.86
N GLU A 343 0.45 17.24 19.66
CA GLU A 343 0.67 18.61 19.18
C GLU A 343 1.89 18.70 18.25
N GLU A 344 2.98 18.03 18.59
CA GLU A 344 4.17 17.94 17.75
C GLU A 344 3.88 17.22 16.44
N LEU A 345 3.10 16.12 16.48
CA LEU A 345 2.70 15.37 15.29
C LEU A 345 1.87 16.23 14.33
N ILE A 346 0.88 16.97 14.83
CA ILE A 346 0.08 17.90 14.03
C ILE A 346 0.99 18.91 13.33
N LYS A 347 1.93 19.50 14.08
CA LYS A 347 2.87 20.49 13.54
C LYS A 347 3.80 19.87 12.47
N LEU A 348 4.30 18.65 12.69
CA LEU A 348 5.15 17.96 11.72
C LEU A 348 4.42 17.59 10.44
N VAL A 349 3.14 17.23 10.49
CA VAL A 349 2.31 17.01 9.30
C VAL A 349 2.24 18.26 8.42
N ASP A 350 2.15 19.44 9.04
CA ASP A 350 2.04 20.70 8.31
C ASP A 350 3.41 21.23 7.82
N GLU A 351 4.47 21.05 8.61
CA GLU A 351 5.77 21.67 8.36
C GLU A 351 6.80 20.74 7.73
N ASN A 352 6.80 19.45 8.07
CA ASN A 352 7.83 18.50 7.63
C ASN A 352 7.38 17.04 7.77
N ILE A 353 6.45 16.62 6.94
CA ILE A 353 5.87 15.28 6.96
C ILE A 353 6.90 14.16 6.72
N ASP A 354 8.00 14.46 6.05
CA ASP A 354 9.05 13.48 5.71
C ASP A 354 9.81 12.94 6.94
N VAL A 355 9.62 13.55 8.11
CA VAL A 355 10.21 13.09 9.40
C VAL A 355 9.36 11.99 10.04
N LEU A 356 8.11 11.83 9.62
CA LEU A 356 7.19 10.84 10.16
C LEU A 356 7.32 9.54 9.35
N ASP A 357 7.70 8.48 10.03
CA ASP A 357 7.63 7.12 9.49
C ASP A 357 6.19 6.57 9.61
N GLU A 358 5.87 5.53 8.80
CA GLU A 358 4.56 4.84 8.84
C GLU A 358 4.28 4.12 10.17
#